data_88516f65cb28cfb2f86b76e9f0459c2b
#
_entry.id   88516f65cb28cfb2f86b76e9f0459c2b
#
_cell.length_a   1.000
_cell.length_b   1.000
_cell.length_c   1.000
_cell.angle_alpha   90.00
_cell.angle_beta   90.00
_cell.angle_gamma   90.00
#
_symmetry.space_group_name_H-M   'P 1'
#
loop_
_entity.id
_entity.type
_entity.pdbx_description
1 polymer ?
#
loop_
_entity_poly.entity_id
_entity_poly.type
_entity_poly.pdbx_seq_one_letter_code
_entity_poly.pdbx_strand_id
1 'polypeptide(L)'
;MATFHDIIGQEQIKEHLQNAISAKKISHAYIINGEKSSGKEFIARVFAMTLQCEKGGTEPCQECHSCKQALSDNQPDIIYVSHEKPNTISVDDIRAQINNDIAIKPYSSPYKIYIMNEAEKMTPQAQNAILKTLEEPPEYAVIMLLTSNVNSLLPTILSRCVVLNMKPVADEQVRNYLMHQLQVPDYKAEVCVAFARGNIGKAKSLASSEDFDNIKNEALSLLKYIQDMDLSEITAAI
;
A
#
# COMPACT_ATOMS: atom_id res chain seq x y z
N MET A 1 5.71 13.48 -5.98
CA MET A 1 6.31 12.66 -7.04
C MET A 1 6.04 11.21 -6.69
N ALA A 2 6.03 10.29 -7.66
CA ALA A 2 5.75 8.88 -7.41
C ALA A 2 6.78 8.03 -8.18
N THR A 3 7.94 7.81 -7.54
CA THR A 3 9.07 7.01 -8.04
C THR A 3 9.47 5.97 -7.00
N PHE A 4 10.31 5.01 -7.37
CA PHE A 4 10.88 4.07 -6.38
C PHE A 4 11.76 4.78 -5.35
N HIS A 5 12.36 5.93 -5.69
CA HIS A 5 13.11 6.76 -4.75
C HIS A 5 12.23 7.38 -3.66
N ASP A 6 10.96 7.63 -3.95
CA ASP A 6 10.00 8.17 -2.97
C ASP A 6 9.46 7.10 -1.99
N ILE A 7 9.75 5.81 -2.25
CA ILE A 7 9.42 4.71 -1.33
C ILE A 7 10.43 4.69 -0.19
N ILE A 8 9.96 5.00 1.01
CA ILE A 8 10.82 5.05 2.20
C ILE A 8 11.05 3.64 2.73
N GLY A 9 12.31 3.25 2.87
CA GLY A 9 12.68 1.88 3.22
C GLY A 9 12.31 0.88 2.12
N GLN A 10 12.01 -0.35 2.51
CA GLN A 10 11.56 -1.44 1.63
C GLN A 10 12.56 -1.80 0.52
N GLU A 11 13.86 -1.69 0.78
CA GLU A 11 14.92 -1.86 -0.23
C GLU A 11 14.80 -3.20 -0.99
N GLN A 12 14.51 -4.28 -0.27
CA GLN A 12 14.37 -5.62 -0.88
C GLN A 12 13.21 -5.68 -1.88
N ILE A 13 12.09 -4.99 -1.60
CA ILE A 13 10.93 -4.94 -2.50
C ILE A 13 11.27 -4.08 -3.72
N LYS A 14 11.90 -2.92 -3.51
CA LYS A 14 12.34 -2.03 -4.59
C LYS A 14 13.27 -2.77 -5.55
N GLU A 15 14.34 -3.36 -5.03
CA GLU A 15 15.30 -4.13 -5.81
C GLU A 15 14.64 -5.28 -6.57
N HIS A 16 13.74 -6.04 -5.92
CA HIS A 16 13.04 -7.13 -6.57
C HIS A 16 12.22 -6.65 -7.77
N LEU A 17 11.42 -5.59 -7.58
CA LEU A 17 10.54 -5.05 -8.62
C LEU A 17 11.36 -4.42 -9.76
N GLN A 18 12.40 -3.64 -9.46
CA GLN A 18 13.28 -3.03 -10.44
C GLN A 18 14.09 -4.08 -11.23
N ASN A 19 14.55 -5.14 -10.57
CA ASN A 19 15.22 -6.25 -11.23
C ASN A 19 14.27 -7.03 -12.15
N ALA A 20 13.02 -7.24 -11.74
CA ALA A 20 12.00 -7.86 -12.60
C ALA A 20 11.76 -7.03 -13.88
N ILE A 21 11.71 -5.70 -13.76
CA ILE A 21 11.58 -4.78 -14.90
C ILE A 21 12.79 -4.86 -15.80
N SER A 22 14.01 -4.73 -15.24
CA SER A 22 15.27 -4.75 -16.00
C SER A 22 15.46 -6.05 -16.78
N ALA A 23 15.12 -7.17 -16.14
CA ALA A 23 15.23 -8.50 -16.73
C ALA A 23 14.07 -8.83 -17.68
N LYS A 24 13.05 -7.97 -17.77
CA LYS A 24 11.78 -8.22 -18.50
C LYS A 24 11.12 -9.55 -18.06
N LYS A 25 11.21 -9.86 -16.77
CA LYS A 25 10.63 -11.06 -16.14
C LYS A 25 9.60 -10.66 -15.11
N ILE A 26 8.56 -9.97 -15.57
CA ILE A 26 7.44 -9.54 -14.71
C ILE A 26 6.60 -10.77 -14.39
N SER A 27 6.33 -11.01 -13.10
CA SER A 27 5.37 -12.04 -12.71
C SER A 27 3.94 -11.57 -13.01
N HIS A 28 3.09 -12.51 -13.37
CA HIS A 28 1.66 -12.25 -13.60
C HIS A 28 0.89 -11.90 -12.33
N ALA A 29 1.42 -12.24 -11.14
CA ALA A 29 0.74 -11.94 -9.88
C ALA A 29 1.72 -11.65 -8.74
N TYR A 30 1.42 -10.62 -7.97
CA TYR A 30 2.13 -10.20 -6.77
C TYR A 30 1.17 -10.06 -5.60
N ILE A 31 1.63 -10.42 -4.41
CA ILE A 31 0.99 -10.10 -3.14
C ILE A 31 1.91 -9.15 -2.39
N ILE A 32 1.43 -7.95 -2.07
CA ILE A 32 2.15 -7.03 -1.18
C ILE A 32 1.48 -7.09 0.18
N ASN A 33 2.16 -7.73 1.12
CA ASN A 33 1.69 -7.92 2.48
C ASN A 33 2.35 -6.93 3.44
N GLY A 34 1.56 -6.25 4.26
CA GLY A 34 2.04 -5.29 5.24
C GLY A 34 0.89 -4.65 6.02
N GLU A 35 1.18 -4.02 7.13
CA GLU A 35 0.18 -3.35 7.96
C GLU A 35 -0.68 -2.35 7.17
N LYS A 36 -1.85 -2.04 7.68
CA LYS A 36 -2.69 -0.95 7.13
C LYS A 36 -1.88 0.35 7.14
N SER A 37 -2.00 1.14 6.08
CA SER A 37 -1.27 2.41 5.89
C SER A 37 0.27 2.29 5.79
N SER A 38 0.83 1.10 5.60
CA SER A 38 2.30 0.92 5.44
C SER A 38 2.86 1.42 4.10
N GLY A 39 2.00 1.83 3.15
CA GLY A 39 2.42 2.28 1.81
C GLY A 39 2.32 1.23 0.71
N LYS A 40 1.62 0.10 0.94
CA LYS A 40 1.42 -0.96 -0.07
C LYS A 40 0.90 -0.42 -1.40
N GLU A 41 -0.13 0.40 -1.33
CA GLU A 41 -0.75 1.00 -2.52
C GLU A 41 0.23 1.91 -3.26
N PHE A 42 1.03 2.69 -2.54
CA PHE A 42 2.04 3.54 -3.14
C PHE A 42 3.08 2.72 -3.94
N ILE A 43 3.56 1.60 -3.37
CA ILE A 43 4.48 0.68 -4.06
C ILE A 43 3.81 0.11 -5.32
N ALA A 44 2.56 -0.37 -5.21
CA ALA A 44 1.82 -0.93 -6.34
C ALA A 44 1.63 0.11 -7.46
N ARG A 45 1.28 1.36 -7.12
CA ARG A 45 1.11 2.47 -8.07
C ARG A 45 2.42 2.82 -8.78
N VAL A 46 3.54 2.93 -8.04
CA VAL A 46 4.85 3.21 -8.62
C VAL A 46 5.25 2.10 -9.57
N PHE A 47 5.09 0.84 -9.18
CA PHE A 47 5.39 -0.30 -10.03
C PHE A 47 4.52 -0.32 -11.30
N ALA A 48 3.20 -0.15 -11.15
CA ALA A 48 2.28 -0.09 -12.28
C ALA A 48 2.63 1.05 -13.24
N MET A 49 2.90 2.25 -12.73
CA MET A 49 3.30 3.40 -13.55
C MET A 49 4.61 3.15 -14.28
N THR A 50 5.57 2.46 -13.64
CA THR A 50 6.86 2.13 -14.27
C THR A 50 6.66 1.14 -15.41
N LEU A 51 5.82 0.11 -15.23
CA LEU A 51 5.49 -0.86 -16.27
C LEU A 51 4.80 -0.23 -17.49
N GLN A 52 4.04 0.83 -17.27
CA GLN A 52 3.31 1.56 -18.32
C GLN A 52 4.09 2.74 -18.91
N CYS A 53 5.30 3.01 -18.41
CA CYS A 53 6.09 4.16 -18.85
C CYS A 53 6.58 4.00 -20.29
N GLU A 54 6.22 4.94 -21.16
CA GLU A 54 6.59 4.92 -22.59
C GLU A 54 8.10 5.05 -22.83
N LYS A 55 8.83 5.72 -21.90
CA LYS A 55 10.29 5.86 -21.98
C LYS A 55 11.02 4.57 -21.60
N GLY A 56 10.33 3.63 -20.92
CA GLY A 56 10.95 2.44 -20.36
C GLY A 56 11.87 2.74 -19.20
N GLY A 57 12.60 1.70 -18.72
CA GLY A 57 13.52 1.82 -17.60
C GLY A 57 12.91 1.32 -16.28
N THR A 58 13.70 1.43 -15.20
CA THR A 58 13.34 0.94 -13.86
C THR A 58 12.69 1.99 -12.98
N GLU A 59 12.48 3.19 -13.52
CA GLU A 59 11.81 4.32 -12.86
C GLU A 59 10.78 4.93 -13.82
N PRO A 60 9.64 5.40 -13.31
CA PRO A 60 8.66 6.09 -14.14
C PRO A 60 9.18 7.50 -14.47
N CYS A 61 9.09 7.91 -15.72
CA CYS A 61 9.59 9.23 -16.15
C CYS A 61 8.72 10.41 -15.69
N GLN A 62 7.46 10.18 -15.29
CA GLN A 62 6.46 11.18 -14.86
C GLN A 62 6.07 12.25 -15.91
N GLU A 63 6.65 12.21 -17.11
CA GLU A 63 6.47 13.21 -18.15
C GLU A 63 5.68 12.70 -19.35
N CYS A 64 5.79 11.40 -19.69
CA CYS A 64 5.07 10.80 -20.80
C CYS A 64 3.56 10.76 -20.56
N HIS A 65 2.80 10.53 -21.62
CA HIS A 65 1.34 10.54 -21.54
C HIS A 65 0.82 9.50 -20.55
N SER A 66 1.31 8.27 -20.61
CA SER A 66 0.92 7.20 -19.70
C SER A 66 1.23 7.51 -18.23
N CYS A 67 2.42 8.04 -17.91
CA CYS A 67 2.76 8.44 -16.55
C CYS A 67 1.84 9.56 -16.03
N LYS A 68 1.52 10.56 -16.86
CA LYS A 68 0.59 11.64 -16.49
C LYS A 68 -0.81 11.12 -16.20
N GLN A 69 -1.29 10.19 -17.04
CA GLN A 69 -2.58 9.54 -16.79
C GLN A 69 -2.57 8.71 -15.50
N ALA A 70 -1.49 7.96 -15.23
CA ALA A 70 -1.35 7.18 -13.99
C ALA A 70 -1.30 8.07 -12.74
N LEU A 71 -0.66 9.24 -12.81
CA LEU A 71 -0.63 10.21 -11.72
C LEU A 71 -2.00 10.84 -11.41
N SER A 72 -2.86 10.92 -12.42
CA SER A 72 -4.25 11.45 -12.27
C SER A 72 -5.31 10.35 -12.14
N ASP A 73 -4.90 9.10 -11.90
CA ASP A 73 -5.78 7.92 -11.81
C ASP A 73 -6.68 7.68 -13.05
N ASN A 74 -6.24 8.14 -14.21
CA ASN A 74 -6.98 8.05 -15.47
C ASN A 74 -6.31 7.12 -16.52
N GLN A 75 -5.32 6.32 -16.13
CA GLN A 75 -4.67 5.38 -17.03
C GLN A 75 -5.58 4.15 -17.24
N PRO A 76 -6.11 3.91 -18.46
CA PRO A 76 -7.16 2.93 -18.68
C PRO A 76 -6.71 1.47 -18.47
N ASP A 77 -5.40 1.21 -18.57
CA ASP A 77 -4.83 -0.12 -18.39
C ASP A 77 -4.32 -0.37 -16.96
N ILE A 78 -4.56 0.57 -16.02
CA ILE A 78 -4.37 0.37 -14.57
C ILE A 78 -5.74 0.39 -13.90
N ILE A 79 -6.22 -0.77 -13.49
CA ILE A 79 -7.56 -0.97 -12.96
C ILE A 79 -7.48 -1.15 -11.45
N TYR A 80 -8.10 -0.23 -10.72
CA TYR A 80 -8.28 -0.35 -9.28
C TYR A 80 -9.56 -1.13 -9.01
N VAL A 81 -9.41 -2.36 -8.52
CA VAL A 81 -10.54 -3.22 -8.20
C VAL A 81 -11.26 -2.66 -6.97
N SER A 82 -12.50 -2.25 -7.16
CA SER A 82 -13.37 -1.72 -6.11
C SER A 82 -14.35 -2.80 -5.62
N HIS A 83 -14.96 -2.56 -4.47
CA HIS A 83 -16.03 -3.43 -3.95
C HIS A 83 -17.16 -2.56 -3.37
N GLU A 84 -18.39 -2.99 -3.57
CA GLU A 84 -19.57 -2.26 -3.10
C GLU A 84 -19.73 -2.34 -1.58
N LYS A 85 -19.40 -3.50 -0.99
CA LYS A 85 -19.54 -3.74 0.44
C LYS A 85 -18.27 -3.38 1.18
N PRO A 86 -18.31 -2.53 2.21
CA PRO A 86 -17.11 -1.99 2.86
C PRO A 86 -16.17 -3.06 3.47
N ASN A 87 -16.72 -4.23 3.83
CA ASN A 87 -15.98 -5.29 4.53
C ASN A 87 -15.86 -6.60 3.76
N THR A 88 -16.26 -6.64 2.48
CA THR A 88 -16.30 -7.91 1.74
C THR A 88 -16.10 -7.68 0.26
N ILE A 89 -15.16 -8.41 -0.33
CA ILE A 89 -15.00 -8.53 -1.78
C ILE A 89 -15.73 -9.81 -2.21
N SER A 90 -16.76 -9.66 -3.01
CA SER A 90 -17.61 -10.75 -3.45
C SER A 90 -17.07 -11.47 -4.69
N VAL A 91 -17.65 -12.62 -5.01
CA VAL A 91 -17.35 -13.32 -6.25
C VAL A 91 -17.74 -12.52 -7.48
N ASP A 92 -18.79 -11.72 -7.38
CA ASP A 92 -19.30 -10.91 -8.51
C ASP A 92 -18.36 -9.72 -8.78
N ASP A 93 -17.75 -9.12 -7.74
CA ASP A 93 -16.71 -8.10 -7.89
C ASP A 93 -15.51 -8.64 -8.70
N ILE A 94 -15.05 -9.85 -8.37
CA ILE A 94 -13.95 -10.51 -9.08
C ILE A 94 -14.32 -10.84 -10.52
N ARG A 95 -15.51 -11.41 -10.74
CA ARG A 95 -15.97 -11.77 -12.07
C ARG A 95 -16.12 -10.55 -12.97
N ALA A 96 -16.78 -9.51 -12.48
CA ALA A 96 -17.04 -8.30 -13.27
C ALA A 96 -15.77 -7.54 -13.62
N GLN A 97 -14.87 -7.33 -12.65
CA GLN A 97 -13.74 -6.41 -12.82
C GLN A 97 -12.44 -7.09 -13.24
N ILE A 98 -12.29 -8.41 -13.02
CA ILE A 98 -11.09 -9.14 -13.41
C ILE A 98 -11.41 -10.19 -14.46
N ASN A 99 -12.22 -11.20 -14.15
CA ASN A 99 -12.34 -12.38 -15.00
C ASN A 99 -12.96 -12.08 -16.37
N ASN A 100 -13.95 -11.18 -16.43
CA ASN A 100 -14.59 -10.79 -17.70
C ASN A 100 -13.74 -9.80 -18.49
N ASP A 101 -12.94 -8.98 -17.81
CA ASP A 101 -12.17 -7.91 -18.42
C ASP A 101 -10.77 -8.34 -18.87
N ILE A 102 -10.18 -9.35 -18.20
CA ILE A 102 -8.78 -9.73 -18.40
C ILE A 102 -8.50 -10.30 -19.81
N ALA A 103 -9.51 -10.86 -20.47
CA ALA A 103 -9.40 -11.36 -21.84
C ALA A 103 -9.29 -10.23 -22.89
N ILE A 104 -9.66 -9.01 -22.52
CA ILE A 104 -9.56 -7.83 -23.37
C ILE A 104 -8.13 -7.29 -23.28
N LYS A 105 -7.45 -7.17 -24.41
CA LYS A 105 -6.08 -6.64 -24.46
C LYS A 105 -5.99 -5.22 -23.91
N PRO A 106 -4.81 -4.80 -23.42
CA PRO A 106 -4.57 -3.41 -23.01
C PRO A 106 -4.93 -2.42 -24.12
N TYR A 107 -5.42 -1.26 -23.76
CA TYR A 107 -5.85 -0.22 -24.69
C TYR A 107 -4.68 0.52 -25.33
N SER A 108 -3.71 0.95 -24.51
CA SER A 108 -2.62 1.82 -24.97
C SER A 108 -1.23 1.42 -24.45
N SER A 109 -1.15 0.45 -23.58
CA SER A 109 0.07 0.11 -22.83
C SER A 109 0.47 -1.35 -22.97
N PRO A 110 1.71 -1.76 -22.64
CA PRO A 110 2.14 -3.15 -22.78
C PRO A 110 1.47 -4.11 -21.80
N TYR A 111 1.02 -3.62 -20.65
CA TYR A 111 0.42 -4.44 -19.61
C TYR A 111 -0.98 -3.95 -19.25
N LYS A 112 -1.82 -4.87 -18.78
CA LYS A 112 -3.10 -4.61 -18.12
C LYS A 112 -2.95 -4.97 -16.65
N ILE A 113 -3.06 -3.99 -15.80
CA ILE A 113 -2.67 -4.11 -14.39
C ILE A 113 -3.88 -3.95 -13.49
N TYR A 114 -4.10 -4.93 -12.62
CA TYR A 114 -5.18 -4.91 -11.64
C TYR A 114 -4.59 -4.73 -10.26
N ILE A 115 -5.02 -3.69 -9.55
CA ILE A 115 -4.62 -3.41 -8.17
C ILE A 115 -5.84 -3.61 -7.27
N MET A 116 -5.77 -4.58 -6.38
CA MET A 116 -6.82 -4.89 -5.41
C MET A 116 -6.35 -4.57 -4.01
N ASN A 117 -6.94 -3.55 -3.41
CA ASN A 117 -6.73 -3.23 -2.00
C ASN A 117 -7.52 -4.18 -1.10
N GLU A 118 -7.03 -4.38 0.13
CA GLU A 118 -7.70 -5.16 1.18
C GLU A 118 -8.09 -6.57 0.71
N ALA A 119 -7.18 -7.26 0.01
CA ALA A 119 -7.43 -8.59 -0.55
C ALA A 119 -7.82 -9.63 0.51
N GLU A 120 -7.50 -9.40 1.79
CA GLU A 120 -8.00 -10.17 2.93
C GLU A 120 -9.51 -10.17 3.09
N LYS A 121 -10.22 -9.22 2.47
CA LYS A 121 -11.69 -9.15 2.49
C LYS A 121 -12.36 -10.04 1.45
N MET A 122 -11.60 -10.70 0.57
CA MET A 122 -12.16 -11.66 -0.38
C MET A 122 -12.82 -12.81 0.33
N THR A 123 -14.09 -13.09 -0.02
CA THR A 123 -14.74 -14.32 0.42
C THR A 123 -14.03 -15.55 -0.15
N PRO A 124 -14.14 -16.74 0.46
CA PRO A 124 -13.57 -17.97 -0.10
C PRO A 124 -14.03 -18.23 -1.56
N GLN A 125 -15.27 -17.87 -1.90
CA GLN A 125 -15.80 -17.96 -3.25
C GLN A 125 -15.11 -16.98 -4.21
N ALA A 126 -14.85 -15.75 -3.77
CA ALA A 126 -14.11 -14.75 -4.53
C ALA A 126 -12.66 -15.20 -4.78
N GLN A 127 -12.01 -15.74 -3.74
CA GLN A 127 -10.66 -16.30 -3.86
C GLN A 127 -10.61 -17.48 -4.84
N ASN A 128 -11.59 -18.36 -4.83
CA ASN A 128 -11.66 -19.44 -5.80
C ASN A 128 -11.95 -18.93 -7.23
N ALA A 129 -12.72 -17.86 -7.38
CA ALA A 129 -13.03 -17.29 -8.69
C ALA A 129 -11.81 -16.71 -9.42
N ILE A 130 -10.82 -16.17 -8.68
CA ILE A 130 -9.60 -15.62 -9.28
C ILE A 130 -8.57 -16.70 -9.65
N LEU A 131 -8.67 -17.90 -9.09
CA LEU A 131 -7.65 -18.97 -9.28
C LEU A 131 -7.44 -19.31 -10.75
N LYS A 132 -8.52 -19.43 -11.54
CA LYS A 132 -8.41 -19.73 -12.97
C LYS A 132 -7.55 -18.69 -13.69
N THR A 133 -7.74 -17.43 -13.38
CA THR A 133 -6.98 -16.31 -13.94
C THR A 133 -5.51 -16.34 -13.48
N LEU A 134 -5.23 -16.76 -12.25
CA LEU A 134 -3.87 -16.91 -11.74
C LEU A 134 -3.14 -18.14 -12.31
N GLU A 135 -3.87 -19.16 -12.75
CA GLU A 135 -3.32 -20.38 -13.37
C GLU A 135 -2.97 -20.19 -14.84
N GLU A 136 -3.83 -19.51 -15.57
CA GLU A 136 -3.71 -19.29 -17.01
C GLU A 136 -3.82 -17.79 -17.35
N PRO A 137 -2.89 -16.95 -16.84
CA PRO A 137 -2.95 -15.51 -17.07
C PRO A 137 -2.55 -15.17 -18.51
N PRO A 138 -3.21 -14.19 -19.16
CA PRO A 138 -2.67 -13.61 -20.39
C PRO A 138 -1.28 -13.00 -20.15
N GLU A 139 -0.39 -13.06 -21.12
CA GLU A 139 1.01 -12.57 -21.01
C GLU A 139 1.11 -11.09 -20.63
N TYR A 140 0.10 -10.31 -20.97
CA TYR A 140 0.03 -8.88 -20.66
C TYR A 140 -0.60 -8.57 -19.31
N ALA A 141 -1.13 -9.55 -18.58
CA ALA A 141 -1.86 -9.29 -17.35
C ALA A 141 -0.93 -9.31 -16.12
N VAL A 142 -1.10 -8.32 -15.25
CA VAL A 142 -0.43 -8.25 -13.93
C VAL A 142 -1.45 -7.99 -12.86
N ILE A 143 -1.54 -8.87 -11.86
CA ILE A 143 -2.47 -8.76 -10.74
C ILE A 143 -1.69 -8.46 -9.47
N MET A 144 -2.05 -7.39 -8.77
CA MET A 144 -1.46 -7.02 -7.49
C MET A 144 -2.50 -7.07 -6.38
N LEU A 145 -2.33 -8.01 -5.45
CA LEU A 145 -3.16 -8.20 -4.27
C LEU A 145 -2.47 -7.53 -3.07
N LEU A 146 -3.10 -6.49 -2.53
CA LEU A 146 -2.57 -5.77 -1.37
C LEU A 146 -3.33 -6.22 -0.13
N THR A 147 -2.61 -6.76 0.84
CA THR A 147 -3.22 -7.34 2.05
C THR A 147 -2.52 -6.91 3.32
N SER A 148 -3.26 -6.85 4.41
CA SER A 148 -2.71 -6.70 5.77
C SER A 148 -2.58 -8.04 6.50
N ASN A 149 -3.15 -9.11 5.94
CA ASN A 149 -3.10 -10.45 6.50
C ASN A 149 -2.98 -11.49 5.38
N VAL A 150 -1.75 -11.89 5.07
CA VAL A 150 -1.47 -12.90 4.04
C VAL A 150 -2.08 -14.27 4.36
N ASN A 151 -2.25 -14.60 5.64
CA ASN A 151 -2.80 -15.89 6.09
C ASN A 151 -4.31 -16.02 5.82
N SER A 152 -5.01 -14.93 5.50
CA SER A 152 -6.41 -14.97 5.09
C SER A 152 -6.60 -15.43 3.64
N LEU A 153 -5.51 -15.46 2.87
CA LEU A 153 -5.52 -15.91 1.48
C LEU A 153 -5.29 -17.42 1.40
N LEU A 154 -5.98 -18.05 0.46
CA LEU A 154 -5.85 -19.51 0.24
C LEU A 154 -4.41 -19.89 -0.14
N PRO A 155 -3.90 -21.03 0.33
CA PRO A 155 -2.58 -21.54 -0.08
C PRO A 155 -2.41 -21.68 -1.60
N THR A 156 -3.51 -21.95 -2.30
CA THR A 156 -3.58 -22.03 -3.76
C THR A 156 -3.30 -20.69 -4.46
N ILE A 157 -3.68 -19.56 -3.85
CA ILE A 157 -3.32 -18.22 -4.33
C ILE A 157 -1.84 -17.95 -4.02
N LEU A 158 -1.42 -18.21 -2.77
CA LEU A 158 -0.05 -17.97 -2.33
C LEU A 158 0.99 -18.68 -3.19
N SER A 159 0.69 -19.92 -3.63
CA SER A 159 1.60 -20.71 -4.48
C SER A 159 1.76 -20.19 -5.91
N ARG A 160 0.89 -19.28 -6.36
CA ARG A 160 0.86 -18.72 -7.72
C ARG A 160 1.29 -17.25 -7.80
N CYS A 161 1.53 -16.64 -6.64
CA CYS A 161 1.89 -15.23 -6.55
C CYS A 161 3.30 -15.05 -5.97
N VAL A 162 3.98 -14.02 -6.39
CA VAL A 162 5.20 -13.55 -5.72
C VAL A 162 4.79 -12.76 -4.47
N VAL A 163 5.14 -13.27 -3.29
CA VAL A 163 4.79 -12.64 -2.02
C VAL A 163 5.89 -11.68 -1.58
N LEU A 164 5.56 -10.40 -1.46
CA LEU A 164 6.42 -9.31 -1.03
C LEU A 164 5.97 -8.85 0.37
N ASN A 165 6.76 -9.18 1.39
CA ASN A 165 6.45 -8.81 2.76
C ASN A 165 7.12 -7.48 3.11
N MET A 166 6.33 -6.46 3.42
CA MET A 166 6.83 -5.17 3.90
C MET A 166 7.36 -5.30 5.33
N LYS A 167 8.43 -4.58 5.59
CA LYS A 167 9.04 -4.50 6.92
C LYS A 167 8.78 -3.13 7.54
N PRO A 168 8.75 -3.02 8.87
CA PRO A 168 8.78 -1.73 9.53
C PRO A 168 9.97 -0.90 9.05
N VAL A 169 9.74 0.37 8.78
CA VAL A 169 10.79 1.31 8.39
C VAL A 169 11.58 1.74 9.63
N ALA A 170 12.88 1.94 9.50
CA ALA A 170 13.72 2.40 10.61
C ALA A 170 13.25 3.77 11.13
N ASP A 171 13.26 3.95 12.44
CA ASP A 171 12.76 5.15 13.11
C ASP A 171 13.40 6.43 12.60
N GLU A 172 14.70 6.40 12.31
CA GLU A 172 15.44 7.52 11.72
C GLU A 172 14.88 7.91 10.34
N GLN A 173 14.55 6.95 9.49
CA GLN A 173 13.97 7.23 8.17
C GLN A 173 12.54 7.81 8.30
N VAL A 174 11.74 7.32 9.25
CA VAL A 174 10.41 7.87 9.55
C VAL A 174 10.54 9.30 10.05
N ARG A 175 11.47 9.58 11.00
CA ARG A 175 11.75 10.92 11.53
C ARG A 175 12.17 11.87 10.41
N ASN A 176 13.13 11.47 9.59
CA ASN A 176 13.60 12.28 8.46
C ASN A 176 12.47 12.62 7.49
N TYR A 177 11.58 11.67 7.20
CA TYR A 177 10.40 11.90 6.38
C TYR A 177 9.46 12.95 6.99
N LEU A 178 9.12 12.81 8.27
CA LEU A 178 8.24 13.76 8.96
C LEU A 178 8.84 15.17 9.00
N MET A 179 10.13 15.29 9.32
CA MET A 179 10.78 16.58 9.46
C MET A 179 11.03 17.29 8.12
N HIS A 180 11.56 16.56 7.13
CA HIS A 180 12.02 17.19 5.88
C HIS A 180 10.93 17.26 4.81
N GLN A 181 10.04 16.26 4.73
CA GLN A 181 8.99 16.28 3.71
C GLN A 181 7.68 16.86 4.21
N LEU A 182 7.33 16.65 5.49
CA LEU A 182 6.09 17.15 6.07
C LEU A 182 6.28 18.36 6.98
N GLN A 183 7.52 18.83 7.18
CA GLN A 183 7.85 20.02 7.99
C GLN A 183 7.36 19.91 9.44
N VAL A 184 7.26 18.67 9.96
CA VAL A 184 6.84 18.42 11.34
C VAL A 184 7.98 18.81 12.30
N PRO A 185 7.71 19.58 13.36
CA PRO A 185 8.73 19.92 14.37
C PRO A 185 9.32 18.67 15.02
N ASP A 186 10.62 18.71 15.35
CA ASP A 186 11.38 17.57 15.85
C ASP A 186 10.73 16.86 17.06
N TYR A 187 10.33 17.64 18.07
CA TYR A 187 9.67 17.10 19.28
C TYR A 187 8.37 16.36 18.98
N LYS A 188 7.62 16.79 17.95
CA LYS A 188 6.39 16.13 17.52
C LYS A 188 6.71 14.90 16.68
N ALA A 189 7.71 15.00 15.80
CA ALA A 189 8.17 13.89 14.97
C ALA A 189 8.63 12.71 15.84
N GLU A 190 9.40 12.95 16.91
CA GLU A 190 9.86 11.91 17.84
C GLU A 190 8.70 11.13 18.46
N VAL A 191 7.67 11.82 18.94
CA VAL A 191 6.47 11.17 19.50
C VAL A 191 5.74 10.36 18.44
N CYS A 192 5.53 10.94 17.21
CA CYS A 192 4.87 10.24 16.12
C CYS A 192 5.63 8.97 15.70
N VAL A 193 6.95 9.01 15.65
CA VAL A 193 7.81 7.86 15.34
C VAL A 193 7.61 6.73 16.35
N ALA A 194 7.66 7.04 17.64
CA ALA A 194 7.49 6.06 18.72
C ALA A 194 6.13 5.33 18.63
N PHE A 195 5.05 6.05 18.34
CA PHE A 195 3.71 5.47 18.20
C PHE A 195 3.48 4.78 16.85
N ALA A 196 4.17 5.20 15.80
CA ALA A 196 4.03 4.62 14.46
C ALA A 196 4.75 3.27 14.30
N ARG A 197 5.80 3.01 15.07
CA ARG A 197 6.57 1.75 15.03
C ARG A 197 7.00 1.36 13.62
N GLY A 198 7.57 2.29 12.88
CA GLY A 198 8.04 2.07 11.51
C GLY A 198 6.94 2.09 10.43
N ASN A 199 5.71 2.45 10.76
CA ASN A 199 4.62 2.59 9.79
C ASN A 199 4.51 4.05 9.33
N ILE A 200 4.94 4.33 8.09
CA ILE A 200 4.99 5.70 7.53
C ILE A 200 3.61 6.37 7.47
N GLY A 201 2.58 5.66 7.02
CA GLY A 201 1.25 6.26 6.91
C GLY A 201 0.63 6.52 8.26
N LYS A 202 0.88 5.65 9.25
CA LYS A 202 0.47 5.90 10.63
C LYS A 202 1.20 7.11 11.21
N ALA A 203 2.51 7.24 10.99
CA ALA A 203 3.29 8.39 11.41
C ALA A 203 2.75 9.70 10.81
N LYS A 204 2.44 9.70 9.51
CA LYS A 204 1.83 10.83 8.81
C LYS A 204 0.46 11.18 9.40
N SER A 205 -0.40 10.20 9.64
CA SER A 205 -1.73 10.41 10.24
C SER A 205 -1.64 11.01 11.63
N LEU A 206 -0.74 10.49 12.50
CA LEU A 206 -0.51 11.03 13.83
C LEU A 206 0.01 12.47 13.79
N ALA A 207 0.92 12.78 12.87
CA ALA A 207 1.49 14.10 12.73
C ALA A 207 0.46 15.18 12.32
N SER A 208 -0.60 14.79 11.59
CA SER A 208 -1.68 15.68 11.14
C SER A 208 -2.95 15.61 12.00
N SER A 209 -2.99 14.79 13.05
CA SER A 209 -4.16 14.61 13.90
C SER A 209 -4.17 15.64 15.05
N GLU A 210 -5.19 16.49 15.09
CA GLU A 210 -5.46 17.39 16.22
C GLU A 210 -5.87 16.59 17.48
N ASP A 211 -6.66 15.54 17.31
CA ASP A 211 -7.09 14.66 18.40
C ASP A 211 -5.89 14.02 19.11
N PHE A 212 -4.88 13.59 18.32
CA PHE A 212 -3.65 13.03 18.89
C PHE A 212 -2.88 14.06 19.72
N ASP A 213 -2.80 15.32 19.24
CA ASP A 213 -2.16 16.40 19.97
C ASP A 213 -2.92 16.74 21.26
N ASN A 214 -4.25 16.75 21.25
CA ASN A 214 -5.08 16.99 22.42
C ASN A 214 -4.89 15.88 23.46
N ILE A 215 -5.04 14.61 23.09
CA ILE A 215 -4.83 13.46 23.97
C ILE A 215 -3.42 13.48 24.59
N LYS A 216 -2.40 13.75 23.77
CA LYS A 216 -1.02 13.87 24.25
C LYS A 216 -0.88 14.98 25.30
N ASN A 217 -1.45 16.16 25.05
CA ASN A 217 -1.35 17.30 25.96
C ASN A 217 -2.12 17.04 27.27
N GLU A 218 -3.29 16.40 27.20
CA GLU A 218 -4.05 15.96 28.36
C GLU A 218 -3.25 14.94 29.19
N ALA A 219 -2.68 13.92 28.55
CA ALA A 219 -1.85 12.91 29.21
C ALA A 219 -0.61 13.54 29.88
N LEU A 220 0.06 14.49 29.21
CA LEU A 220 1.21 15.20 29.78
C LEU A 220 0.80 16.07 30.97
N SER A 221 -0.35 16.74 30.90
CA SER A 221 -0.89 17.52 32.03
C SER A 221 -1.20 16.63 33.22
N LEU A 222 -1.82 15.49 33.01
CA LEU A 222 -2.15 14.51 34.02
C LEU A 222 -0.89 13.96 34.70
N LEU A 223 0.13 13.59 33.90
CA LEU A 223 1.41 13.10 34.41
C LEU A 223 2.16 14.18 35.24
N LYS A 224 2.03 15.46 34.88
CA LYS A 224 2.65 16.57 35.60
C LYS A 224 2.09 16.77 36.99
N TYR A 225 0.78 16.56 37.14
CA TYR A 225 0.07 16.82 38.39
C TYR A 225 -0.27 15.55 39.18
N ILE A 226 0.04 14.35 38.69
CA ILE A 226 -0.34 13.07 39.30
C ILE A 226 0.15 12.89 40.74
N GLN A 227 1.27 13.53 41.10
CA GLN A 227 1.82 13.48 42.46
C GLN A 227 1.01 14.31 43.46
N ASP A 228 0.26 15.31 42.98
CA ASP A 228 -0.54 16.24 43.78
C ASP A 228 -2.04 15.87 43.74
N MET A 229 -2.44 14.89 42.94
CA MET A 229 -3.82 14.43 42.76
C MET A 229 -4.18 13.34 43.79
N ASP A 230 -5.41 13.39 44.26
CA ASP A 230 -5.96 12.28 45.06
C ASP A 230 -6.48 11.14 44.16
N LEU A 231 -6.79 9.98 44.79
CA LEU A 231 -7.21 8.78 44.06
C LEU A 231 -8.52 8.98 43.26
N SER A 232 -9.41 9.84 43.74
CA SER A 232 -10.70 10.15 43.11
C SER A 232 -10.52 11.03 41.91
N GLU A 233 -9.60 11.99 41.94
CA GLU A 233 -9.24 12.86 40.81
C GLU A 233 -8.55 12.08 39.71
N ILE A 234 -7.63 11.15 40.04
CA ILE A 234 -6.96 10.27 39.05
C ILE A 234 -7.99 9.38 38.34
N THR A 235 -8.95 8.83 39.12
CA THR A 235 -9.98 7.92 38.54
C THR A 235 -10.96 8.66 37.61
N ALA A 236 -11.20 9.94 37.84
CA ALA A 236 -12.08 10.78 37.03
C ALA A 236 -11.40 11.30 35.74
N ALA A 237 -10.06 11.31 35.71
CA ALA A 237 -9.26 11.82 34.61
C ALA A 237 -8.85 10.72 33.58
N ILE A 238 -9.14 9.45 33.88
CA ILE A 238 -8.92 8.30 33.01
C ILE A 238 -10.23 7.89 32.32
#